data_90433f828525c6141f21df31e27701cd
#
_entry.id   90433f828525c6141f21df31e27701cd
#
_cell.length_a   1.000
_cell.length_b   1.000
_cell.length_c   1.000
_cell.angle_alpha   90.00
_cell.angle_beta   90.00
_cell.angle_gamma   90.00
#
_symmetry.space_group_name_H-M   'P 1'
#
loop_
_entity.id
_entity.type
_entity.pdbx_description
1 polymer ?
#
loop_
_entity_poly.entity_id
_entity_poly.type
_entity_poly.pdbx_seq_one_letter_code
_entity_poly.pdbx_strand_id
1 'polypeptide(L)'
;MVLNVLLLLYLPLTILLYLIFEFTMHQAFFDYLIKFGSEPLSEDQKALLRQVFLPSRLRKKQFLLQEGEQQKYFAFIVKGAMRMYMVDDKGIEHIVRLGVEGWWMGDRESWAMLTPSLYHIDAWENCDLLLITREDALNMMKQVPAFGEMARQLDERNNIANNRRLTSAISGNADKRYIDFCECYPELLQRFPQHIIASYLGVNKDTLSRVKRQHYRK
;
A
#
# COMPACT_ATOMS: atom_id res chain seq x y z
N MET A 1 13.60 25.40 22.88
CA MET A 1 12.21 24.98 22.55
C MET A 1 11.24 26.14 22.32
N VAL A 2 11.31 27.26 23.03
CA VAL A 2 10.39 28.41 22.89
C VAL A 2 10.61 29.25 21.62
N LEU A 3 11.83 29.32 21.09
CA LEU A 3 12.18 30.12 19.90
C LEU A 3 11.57 29.59 18.59
N ASN A 4 11.32 28.28 18.49
CA ASN A 4 10.74 27.66 17.29
C ASN A 4 9.23 27.87 17.15
N VAL A 5 8.49 28.08 18.23
CA VAL A 5 7.04 28.28 18.19
C VAL A 5 6.67 29.69 17.69
N LEU A 6 7.48 30.70 18.02
CA LEU A 6 7.28 32.09 17.57
C LEU A 6 7.53 32.25 16.06
N LEU A 7 8.49 31.49 15.48
CA LEU A 7 8.73 31.48 14.03
C LEU A 7 7.56 30.90 13.23
N LEU A 8 6.84 29.91 13.78
CA LEU A 8 5.68 29.31 13.14
C LEU A 8 4.50 30.28 12.99
N LEU A 9 4.36 31.27 13.89
CA LEU A 9 3.29 32.26 13.84
C LEU A 9 3.43 33.28 12.70
N TYR A 10 4.60 33.40 12.09
CA TYR A 10 4.87 34.30 10.96
C TYR A 10 4.88 33.59 9.60
N LEU A 11 4.69 32.26 9.56
CA LEU A 11 4.64 31.51 8.31
C LEU A 11 3.30 31.73 7.61
N PRO A 12 3.27 31.85 6.26
CA PRO A 12 2.03 31.80 5.50
C PRO A 12 1.21 30.57 5.84
N LEU A 13 -0.10 30.71 5.95
CA LEU A 13 -1.02 29.62 6.29
C LEU A 13 -0.81 28.36 5.43
N THR A 14 -0.47 28.55 4.15
CA THR A 14 -0.18 27.46 3.20
C THR A 14 1.04 26.65 3.60
N ILE A 15 2.12 27.30 4.07
CA ILE A 15 3.32 26.63 4.55
C ILE A 15 3.03 25.90 5.87
N LEU A 16 2.29 26.51 6.77
CA LEU A 16 1.90 25.89 8.03
C LEU A 16 1.05 24.62 7.79
N LEU A 17 0.07 24.69 6.90
CA LEU A 17 -0.75 23.54 6.52
C LEU A 17 0.09 22.42 5.86
N TYR A 18 1.08 22.78 5.05
CA TYR A 18 2.00 21.81 4.45
C TYR A 18 2.87 21.12 5.52
N LEU A 19 3.44 21.86 6.45
CA LEU A 19 4.24 21.30 7.55
C LEU A 19 3.42 20.39 8.47
N ILE A 20 2.18 20.78 8.77
CA ILE A 20 1.25 19.93 9.54
C ILE A 20 0.95 18.65 8.77
N PHE A 21 0.71 18.75 7.48
CA PHE A 21 0.48 17.59 6.62
C PHE A 21 1.66 16.64 6.62
N GLU A 22 2.89 17.12 6.35
CA GLU A 22 4.10 16.30 6.40
C GLU A 22 4.31 15.65 7.76
N PHE A 23 4.17 16.42 8.84
CA PHE A 23 4.31 15.91 10.20
C PHE A 23 3.31 14.78 10.48
N THR A 24 2.05 14.97 10.11
CA THR A 24 0.98 13.98 10.34
C THR A 24 1.27 12.69 9.57
N MET A 25 1.74 12.79 8.34
CA MET A 25 2.06 11.63 7.51
C MET A 25 3.23 10.82 8.09
N HIS A 26 4.31 11.49 8.47
CA HIS A 26 5.45 10.81 9.08
C HIS A 26 5.09 10.21 10.46
N GLN A 27 4.25 10.90 11.25
CA GLN A 27 3.81 10.36 12.52
C GLN A 27 3.02 9.06 12.33
N ALA A 28 2.09 9.00 11.38
CA ALA A 28 1.36 7.77 11.05
C ALA A 28 2.30 6.62 10.67
N PHE A 29 3.38 6.92 9.95
CA PHE A 29 4.38 5.95 9.58
C PHE A 29 5.24 5.50 10.78
N PHE A 30 5.61 6.40 11.68
CA PHE A 30 6.34 6.04 12.90
C PHE A 30 5.48 5.16 13.81
N ASP A 31 4.21 5.48 13.98
CA ASP A 31 3.25 4.67 14.75
C ASP A 31 3.06 3.26 14.14
N TYR A 32 3.18 3.17 12.80
CA TYR A 32 3.19 1.89 12.10
C TYR A 32 4.49 1.12 12.36
N LEU A 33 5.67 1.76 12.29
CA LEU A 33 6.98 1.12 12.49
C LEU A 33 7.20 0.60 13.91
N ILE A 34 6.67 1.29 14.92
CA ILE A 34 6.78 0.88 16.34
C ILE A 34 6.24 -0.54 16.55
N LYS A 35 5.30 -0.99 15.71
CA LYS A 35 4.73 -2.35 15.81
C LYS A 35 5.73 -3.46 15.45
N PHE A 36 6.86 -3.13 14.83
CA PHE A 36 7.88 -4.06 14.35
C PHE A 36 9.20 -3.97 15.13
N GLY A 37 9.41 -2.89 15.88
CA GLY A 37 10.60 -2.69 16.71
C GLY A 37 10.38 -3.19 18.14
N SER A 38 11.47 -3.59 18.78
CA SER A 38 11.50 -3.89 20.21
C SER A 38 11.58 -2.62 21.07
N GLU A 39 12.03 -1.52 20.49
CA GLU A 39 12.23 -0.23 21.13
C GLU A 39 11.60 0.91 20.34
N PRO A 40 11.25 2.04 21.01
CA PRO A 40 10.80 3.25 20.33
C PRO A 40 11.87 3.78 19.38
N LEU A 41 11.44 4.40 18.27
CA LEU A 41 12.36 5.09 17.34
C LEU A 41 13.04 6.26 18.05
N SER A 42 14.36 6.35 17.96
CA SER A 42 15.11 7.53 18.40
C SER A 42 14.82 8.75 17.53
N GLU A 43 15.08 9.96 18.02
CA GLU A 43 14.88 11.18 17.20
C GLU A 43 15.80 11.22 15.98
N ASP A 44 17.01 10.66 16.08
CA ASP A 44 17.93 10.53 14.93
C ASP A 44 17.35 9.59 13.85
N GLN A 45 16.80 8.45 14.26
CA GLN A 45 16.12 7.53 13.35
C GLN A 45 14.89 8.16 12.69
N LYS A 46 14.09 8.90 13.45
CA LYS A 46 12.95 9.66 12.89
C LYS A 46 13.41 10.74 11.92
N ALA A 47 14.52 11.42 12.22
CA ALA A 47 15.10 12.43 11.31
C ALA A 47 15.56 11.81 10.00
N LEU A 48 16.26 10.66 10.04
CA LEU A 48 16.65 9.90 8.85
C LEU A 48 15.44 9.49 8.01
N LEU A 49 14.42 8.93 8.65
CA LEU A 49 13.19 8.50 7.97
C LEU A 49 12.47 9.70 7.32
N ARG A 50 12.40 10.86 7.98
CA ARG A 50 11.80 12.08 7.37
C ARG A 50 12.53 12.55 6.12
N GLN A 51 13.85 12.38 6.04
CA GLN A 51 14.65 12.80 4.89
C GLN A 51 14.37 11.95 3.64
N VAL A 52 14.11 10.66 3.82
CA VAL A 52 14.01 9.71 2.70
C VAL A 52 12.58 9.36 2.30
N PHE A 53 11.61 9.56 3.21
CA PHE A 53 10.19 9.35 2.91
C PHE A 53 9.54 10.65 2.43
N LEU A 54 9.26 10.70 1.13
CA LEU A 54 8.72 11.88 0.47
C LEU A 54 7.20 11.89 0.50
N PRO A 55 6.57 12.88 1.16
CA PRO A 55 5.12 13.06 1.12
C PRO A 55 4.62 13.29 -0.30
N SER A 56 3.56 12.61 -0.67
CA SER A 56 2.94 12.73 -2.00
C SER A 56 1.43 12.57 -1.91
N ARG A 57 0.72 13.20 -2.85
CA ARG A 57 -0.72 13.07 -3.01
C ARG A 57 -1.07 12.59 -4.39
N LEU A 58 -1.92 11.59 -4.46
CA LEU A 58 -2.54 11.17 -5.71
C LEU A 58 -4.06 11.40 -5.62
N ARG A 59 -4.61 12.06 -6.62
CA ARG A 59 -6.06 12.11 -6.80
C ARG A 59 -6.54 10.77 -7.33
N LYS A 60 -7.78 10.44 -7.04
CA LYS A 60 -8.45 9.27 -7.63
C LYS A 60 -8.18 9.17 -9.14
N LYS A 61 -7.80 7.97 -9.59
CA LYS A 61 -7.41 7.63 -10.97
C LYS A 61 -6.04 8.16 -11.43
N GLN A 62 -5.28 8.85 -10.60
CA GLN A 62 -3.88 9.15 -10.93
C GLN A 62 -3.00 7.92 -10.70
N PHE A 63 -2.01 7.77 -11.57
CA PHE A 63 -1.08 6.65 -11.55
C PHE A 63 0.11 6.91 -10.62
N LEU A 64 0.50 5.88 -9.86
CA LEU A 64 1.80 5.77 -9.24
C LEU A 64 2.81 5.12 -10.21
N LEU A 65 2.33 4.20 -11.06
CA LEU A 65 3.10 3.46 -12.05
C LEU A 65 2.21 3.10 -13.22
N GLN A 66 2.74 3.19 -14.43
CA GLN A 66 2.09 2.69 -15.64
C GLN A 66 2.90 1.52 -16.21
N GLU A 67 2.21 0.59 -16.87
CA GLU A 67 2.85 -0.51 -17.60
C GLU A 67 3.93 0.02 -18.55
N GLY A 68 5.06 -0.67 -18.60
CA GLY A 68 6.23 -0.27 -19.38
C GLY A 68 7.17 0.71 -18.70
N GLU A 69 6.73 1.36 -17.60
CA GLU A 69 7.60 2.21 -16.78
C GLU A 69 8.35 1.38 -15.74
N GLN A 70 9.52 1.86 -15.32
CA GLN A 70 10.26 1.30 -14.20
C GLN A 70 9.72 1.86 -12.88
N GLN A 71 9.49 0.98 -11.89
CA GLN A 71 9.07 1.38 -10.54
C GLN A 71 10.19 2.16 -9.83
N LYS A 72 10.00 3.45 -9.69
CA LYS A 72 10.96 4.35 -8.99
C LYS A 72 10.76 4.37 -7.49
N TYR A 73 9.50 4.37 -7.04
CA TYR A 73 9.13 4.56 -5.64
C TYR A 73 8.22 3.45 -5.15
N PHE A 74 8.51 2.91 -3.98
CA PHE A 74 7.51 2.18 -3.19
C PHE A 74 6.70 3.17 -2.36
N ALA A 75 5.40 2.95 -2.25
CA ALA A 75 4.49 3.84 -1.54
C ALA A 75 3.95 3.17 -0.27
N PHE A 76 4.07 3.85 0.86
CA PHE A 76 3.30 3.56 2.06
C PHE A 76 2.01 4.37 2.03
N ILE A 77 0.86 3.73 2.16
CA ILE A 77 -0.45 4.38 2.11
C ILE A 77 -0.78 4.91 3.50
N VAL A 78 -0.72 6.23 3.67
CA VAL A 78 -1.13 6.89 4.91
C VAL A 78 -2.64 7.05 4.94
N LYS A 79 -3.24 7.39 3.79
CA LYS A 79 -4.69 7.54 3.61
C LYS A 79 -5.09 7.17 2.19
N GLY A 80 -6.28 6.58 2.05
CA GLY A 80 -6.87 6.25 0.75
C GLY A 80 -6.73 4.77 0.39
N ALA A 81 -7.12 4.44 -0.82
CA ALA A 81 -7.07 3.09 -1.36
C ALA A 81 -6.43 3.09 -2.75
N MET A 82 -5.65 2.05 -3.03
CA MET A 82 -4.93 1.86 -4.29
C MET A 82 -5.16 0.46 -4.85
N ARG A 83 -5.02 0.31 -6.15
CA ARG A 83 -5.05 -0.97 -6.85
C ARG A 83 -3.84 -1.14 -7.77
N MET A 84 -3.42 -2.38 -7.96
CA MET A 84 -2.44 -2.80 -8.94
C MET A 84 -3.10 -3.83 -9.85
N TYR A 85 -2.98 -3.64 -11.16
CA TYR A 85 -3.64 -4.48 -12.16
C TYR A 85 -2.82 -4.58 -13.44
N MET A 86 -3.06 -5.63 -14.20
CA MET A 86 -2.61 -5.79 -15.57
C MET A 86 -3.81 -5.71 -16.53
N VAL A 87 -3.54 -5.34 -17.78
CA VAL A 87 -4.54 -5.33 -18.85
C VAL A 87 -4.19 -6.43 -19.84
N ASP A 88 -5.14 -7.31 -20.15
CA ASP A 88 -4.92 -8.37 -21.15
C ASP A 88 -5.14 -7.84 -22.59
N ASP A 89 -4.83 -8.71 -23.58
CA ASP A 89 -4.96 -8.39 -25.00
C ASP A 89 -6.40 -8.00 -25.44
N LYS A 90 -7.40 -8.26 -24.59
CA LYS A 90 -8.81 -7.90 -24.82
C LYS A 90 -9.19 -6.59 -24.12
N GLY A 91 -8.24 -5.93 -23.43
CA GLY A 91 -8.48 -4.72 -22.67
C GLY A 91 -9.16 -4.95 -21.32
N ILE A 92 -9.14 -6.17 -20.79
CA ILE A 92 -9.74 -6.50 -19.49
C ILE A 92 -8.73 -6.28 -18.39
N GLU A 93 -9.13 -5.55 -17.33
CA GLU A 93 -8.32 -5.32 -16.15
C GLU A 93 -8.36 -6.54 -15.21
N HIS A 94 -7.20 -7.07 -14.89
CA HIS A 94 -7.01 -8.15 -13.92
C HIS A 94 -6.34 -7.62 -12.66
N ILE A 95 -7.08 -7.57 -11.56
CA ILE A 95 -6.57 -7.03 -10.30
C ILE A 95 -5.57 -7.99 -9.66
N VAL A 96 -4.35 -7.49 -9.45
CA VAL A 96 -3.25 -8.25 -8.86
C VAL A 96 -3.12 -7.96 -7.37
N ARG A 97 -3.29 -6.70 -6.97
CA ARG A 97 -3.18 -6.26 -5.59
C ARG A 97 -4.16 -5.13 -5.28
N LEU A 98 -4.66 -5.13 -4.05
CA LEU A 98 -5.40 -4.03 -3.44
C LEU A 98 -4.62 -3.55 -2.22
N GLY A 99 -4.73 -2.26 -1.87
CA GLY A 99 -4.08 -1.68 -0.71
C GLY A 99 -4.90 -0.56 -0.10
N VAL A 100 -4.82 -0.44 1.21
CA VAL A 100 -5.47 0.59 2.04
C VAL A 100 -4.47 1.15 3.05
N GLU A 101 -4.90 1.98 3.97
CA GLU A 101 -4.05 2.59 4.99
C GLU A 101 -3.17 1.56 5.72
N GLY A 102 -1.90 1.90 5.92
CA GLY A 102 -0.90 1.03 6.54
C GLY A 102 -0.33 -0.05 5.63
N TRP A 103 -0.74 -0.10 4.36
CA TRP A 103 -0.23 -1.05 3.39
C TRP A 103 0.81 -0.39 2.47
N TRP A 104 1.62 -1.26 1.86
CA TRP A 104 2.64 -0.87 0.89
C TRP A 104 2.19 -1.20 -0.53
N MET A 105 2.41 -0.26 -1.45
CA MET A 105 2.07 -0.42 -2.85
C MET A 105 3.28 -0.16 -3.75
N GLY A 106 3.51 -1.06 -4.69
CA GLY A 106 4.59 -1.01 -5.68
C GLY A 106 4.75 -2.36 -6.37
N ASP A 107 5.28 -2.34 -7.58
CA ASP A 107 5.73 -3.54 -8.29
C ASP A 107 7.10 -3.94 -7.79
N ARG A 108 7.13 -5.05 -7.06
CA ARG A 108 8.34 -5.53 -6.42
C ARG A 108 9.39 -6.03 -7.40
N GLU A 109 8.97 -6.68 -8.49
CA GLU A 109 9.88 -7.18 -9.51
C GLU A 109 10.56 -6.03 -10.23
N SER A 110 9.78 -5.09 -10.77
CA SER A 110 10.31 -3.89 -11.42
C SER A 110 11.24 -3.10 -10.50
N TRP A 111 10.88 -2.94 -9.22
CA TRP A 111 11.67 -2.19 -8.24
C TRP A 111 12.97 -2.90 -7.85
N ALA A 112 12.96 -4.24 -7.73
CA ALA A 112 14.14 -5.02 -7.36
C ALA A 112 15.09 -5.25 -8.53
N MET A 113 14.55 -5.59 -9.70
CA MET A 113 15.31 -5.95 -10.89
C MET A 113 15.59 -4.77 -11.83
N LEU A 114 15.01 -3.60 -11.56
CA LEU A 114 15.13 -2.38 -12.38
C LEU A 114 14.63 -2.59 -13.82
N THR A 115 13.61 -3.43 -13.99
CA THR A 115 12.97 -3.75 -15.27
C THR A 115 11.66 -2.98 -15.44
N PRO A 116 11.18 -2.78 -16.68
CA PRO A 116 9.83 -2.26 -16.92
C PRO A 116 8.76 -3.12 -16.24
N SER A 117 7.75 -2.46 -15.67
CA SER A 117 6.62 -3.13 -15.03
C SER A 117 5.61 -3.65 -16.04
N LEU A 118 4.99 -4.77 -15.73
CA LEU A 118 3.84 -5.34 -16.44
C LEU A 118 2.50 -4.84 -15.88
N TYR A 119 2.54 -3.93 -14.91
CA TYR A 119 1.36 -3.52 -14.15
C TYR A 119 1.15 -2.02 -14.19
N HIS A 120 -0.12 -1.65 -14.05
CA HIS A 120 -0.52 -0.32 -13.65
C HIS A 120 -0.78 -0.28 -12.16
N ILE A 121 -0.42 0.83 -11.51
CA ILE A 121 -0.80 1.11 -10.12
C ILE A 121 -1.46 2.48 -10.10
N ASP A 122 -2.74 2.55 -9.71
CA ASP A 122 -3.48 3.79 -9.61
C ASP A 122 -4.14 3.98 -8.24
N ALA A 123 -4.48 5.21 -7.96
CA ALA A 123 -5.24 5.61 -6.79
C ALA A 123 -6.75 5.33 -7.02
N TRP A 124 -7.31 4.38 -6.27
CA TRP A 124 -8.75 4.11 -6.29
C TRP A 124 -9.56 5.21 -5.61
N GLU A 125 -8.98 5.85 -4.62
CA GLU A 125 -9.47 7.02 -3.90
C GLU A 125 -8.40 8.13 -3.93
N ASN A 126 -8.70 9.31 -3.38
CA ASN A 126 -7.65 10.28 -3.11
C ASN A 126 -6.71 9.73 -2.04
N CYS A 127 -5.43 9.68 -2.33
CA CYS A 127 -4.42 9.07 -1.47
C CYS A 127 -3.40 10.09 -0.97
N ASP A 128 -3.05 9.98 0.32
CA ASP A 128 -1.85 10.57 0.92
C ASP A 128 -0.82 9.45 1.10
N LEU A 129 0.36 9.62 0.52
CA LEU A 129 1.39 8.59 0.40
C LEU A 129 2.73 9.08 0.93
N LEU A 130 3.51 8.18 1.51
CA LEU A 130 4.94 8.36 1.72
C LEU A 130 5.70 7.49 0.71
N LEU A 131 6.53 8.13 -0.10
CA LEU A 131 7.28 7.48 -1.17
C LEU A 131 8.74 7.29 -0.75
N ILE A 132 9.29 6.13 -1.05
CA ILE A 132 10.70 5.83 -0.81
C ILE A 132 11.35 5.23 -2.06
N THR A 133 12.59 5.64 -2.36
CA THR A 133 13.38 5.03 -3.43
C THR A 133 13.95 3.69 -3.00
N ARG A 134 14.39 2.87 -3.98
CA ARG A 134 15.06 1.60 -3.69
C ARG A 134 16.34 1.78 -2.89
N GLU A 135 17.16 2.76 -3.27
CA GLU A 135 18.43 3.04 -2.61
C GLU A 135 18.23 3.45 -1.16
N ASP A 136 17.32 4.38 -0.92
CA ASP A 136 16.97 4.83 0.44
C ASP A 136 16.40 3.70 1.29
N ALA A 137 15.52 2.86 0.73
CA ALA A 137 14.96 1.72 1.45
C ALA A 137 16.06 0.73 1.89
N LEU A 138 17.00 0.39 0.99
CA LEU A 138 18.12 -0.49 1.32
C LEU A 138 19.04 0.11 2.40
N ASN A 139 19.24 1.43 2.38
CA ASN A 139 20.01 2.14 3.39
C ASN A 139 19.26 2.18 4.74
N MET A 140 17.95 2.45 4.73
CA MET A 140 17.14 2.47 5.95
C MET A 140 17.02 1.09 6.61
N MET A 141 16.99 0.01 5.83
CA MET A 141 17.02 -1.36 6.39
C MET A 141 18.27 -1.63 7.24
N LYS A 142 19.40 -0.96 6.94
CA LYS A 142 20.66 -1.09 7.68
C LYS A 142 20.74 -0.15 8.86
N GLN A 143 20.20 1.06 8.74
CA GLN A 143 20.37 2.13 9.72
C GLN A 143 19.26 2.18 10.78
N VAL A 144 18.06 1.69 10.44
CA VAL A 144 16.88 1.71 11.30
C VAL A 144 16.40 0.28 11.50
N PRO A 145 16.77 -0.40 12.62
CA PRO A 145 16.45 -1.81 12.84
C PRO A 145 14.96 -2.13 12.74
N ALA A 146 14.08 -1.25 13.25
CA ALA A 146 12.63 -1.43 13.14
C ALA A 146 12.14 -1.44 11.67
N PHE A 147 12.76 -0.64 10.79
CA PHE A 147 12.44 -0.65 9.36
C PHE A 147 12.92 -1.93 8.68
N GLY A 148 14.11 -2.41 9.01
CA GLY A 148 14.63 -3.69 8.52
C GLY A 148 13.77 -4.88 8.95
N GLU A 149 13.36 -4.92 10.21
CA GLU A 149 12.49 -5.97 10.74
C GLU A 149 11.08 -5.91 10.11
N MET A 150 10.52 -4.71 9.95
CA MET A 150 9.27 -4.51 9.20
C MET A 150 9.37 -5.09 7.78
N ALA A 151 10.41 -4.72 7.05
CA ALA A 151 10.60 -5.19 5.67
C ALA A 151 10.67 -6.72 5.61
N ARG A 152 11.43 -7.36 6.50
CA ARG A 152 11.55 -8.82 6.61
C ARG A 152 10.21 -9.48 6.89
N GLN A 153 9.44 -8.98 7.87
CA GLN A 153 8.13 -9.53 8.22
C GLN A 153 7.10 -9.34 7.09
N LEU A 154 7.13 -8.18 6.42
CA LEU A 154 6.25 -7.94 5.27
C LEU A 154 6.55 -8.89 4.11
N ASP A 155 7.82 -9.16 3.85
CA ASP A 155 8.23 -10.10 2.82
C ASP A 155 7.72 -11.50 3.10
N GLU A 156 7.88 -11.97 4.32
CA GLU A 156 7.40 -13.27 4.75
C GLU A 156 5.86 -13.37 4.65
N ARG A 157 5.14 -12.36 5.18
CA ARG A 157 3.67 -12.31 5.11
C ARG A 157 3.15 -12.25 3.68
N ASN A 158 3.78 -11.45 2.82
CA ASN A 158 3.41 -11.36 1.40
C ASN A 158 3.65 -12.69 0.67
N ASN A 159 4.75 -13.39 0.95
CA ASN A 159 5.03 -14.69 0.37
C ASN A 159 3.99 -15.73 0.79
N ILE A 160 3.66 -15.78 2.08
CA ILE A 160 2.59 -16.66 2.60
C ILE A 160 1.24 -16.33 1.95
N ALA A 161 0.87 -15.05 1.87
CA ALA A 161 -0.40 -14.62 1.27
C ALA A 161 -0.48 -14.97 -0.23
N ASN A 162 0.61 -14.76 -0.97
CA ASN A 162 0.69 -15.11 -2.39
C ASN A 162 0.58 -16.63 -2.60
N ASN A 163 1.27 -17.44 -1.80
CA ASN A 163 1.19 -18.90 -1.88
C ASN A 163 -0.22 -19.41 -1.54
N ARG A 164 -0.88 -18.86 -0.52
CA ARG A 164 -2.27 -19.18 -0.19
C ARG A 164 -3.21 -18.83 -1.34
N ARG A 165 -3.04 -17.64 -1.94
CA ARG A 165 -3.85 -17.19 -3.07
C ARG A 165 -3.65 -18.11 -4.28
N LEU A 166 -2.41 -18.46 -4.62
CA LEU A 166 -2.11 -19.38 -5.71
C LEU A 166 -2.73 -20.77 -5.47
N THR A 167 -2.53 -21.35 -4.29
CA THR A 167 -3.13 -22.62 -3.91
C THR A 167 -4.66 -22.57 -4.00
N SER A 168 -5.27 -21.51 -3.51
CA SER A 168 -6.73 -21.32 -3.57
C SER A 168 -7.24 -21.14 -5.00
N ALA A 169 -6.45 -20.50 -5.88
CA ALA A 169 -6.78 -20.36 -7.30
C ALA A 169 -6.75 -21.73 -8.05
N ILE A 170 -5.82 -22.61 -7.68
CA ILE A 170 -5.65 -23.94 -8.30
C ILE A 170 -6.68 -24.94 -7.75
N SER A 171 -6.88 -25.02 -6.45
CA SER A 171 -7.63 -26.08 -5.76
C SER A 171 -8.96 -25.65 -5.18
N GLY A 172 -9.19 -24.35 -5.00
CA GLY A 172 -10.36 -23.80 -4.29
C GLY A 172 -11.53 -23.49 -5.21
N ASN A 173 -12.75 -23.69 -4.69
CA ASN A 173 -13.93 -23.16 -5.35
C ASN A 173 -14.10 -21.65 -5.06
N ALA A 174 -14.95 -20.98 -5.83
CA ALA A 174 -15.21 -19.56 -5.69
C ALA A 174 -15.76 -19.16 -4.31
N ASP A 175 -16.56 -20.05 -3.69
CA ASP A 175 -17.20 -19.83 -2.40
C ASP A 175 -16.13 -19.72 -1.30
N LYS A 176 -15.18 -20.67 -1.28
CA LYS A 176 -14.07 -20.65 -0.32
C LYS A 176 -13.19 -19.42 -0.50
N ARG A 177 -12.81 -19.08 -1.74
CA ARG A 177 -12.02 -17.86 -2.00
C ARG A 177 -12.68 -16.59 -1.47
N TYR A 178 -14.00 -16.48 -1.64
CA TYR A 178 -14.75 -15.34 -1.13
C TYR A 178 -14.81 -15.30 0.39
N ILE A 179 -15.07 -16.44 1.04
CA ILE A 179 -15.14 -16.54 2.51
C ILE A 179 -13.77 -16.17 3.11
N ASP A 180 -12.70 -16.81 2.64
CA ASP A 180 -11.33 -16.54 3.09
C ASP A 180 -10.96 -15.06 2.93
N PHE A 181 -11.40 -14.42 1.82
CA PHE A 181 -11.20 -13.00 1.58
C PHE A 181 -11.97 -12.12 2.57
N CYS A 182 -13.22 -12.43 2.85
CA CYS A 182 -14.06 -11.69 3.80
C CYS A 182 -13.49 -11.75 5.22
N GLU A 183 -12.94 -12.89 5.62
CA GLU A 183 -12.34 -13.10 6.93
C GLU A 183 -10.97 -12.39 7.05
N CYS A 184 -10.15 -12.44 5.99
CA CYS A 184 -8.81 -11.87 6.01
C CYS A 184 -8.77 -10.36 5.78
N TYR A 185 -9.71 -9.81 4.99
CA TYR A 185 -9.67 -8.43 4.49
C TYR A 185 -11.05 -7.74 4.51
N PRO A 186 -11.72 -7.67 5.67
CA PRO A 186 -13.07 -7.08 5.77
C PRO A 186 -13.09 -5.60 5.37
N GLU A 187 -11.99 -4.86 5.57
CA GLU A 187 -11.85 -3.47 5.19
C GLU A 187 -11.90 -3.25 3.68
N LEU A 188 -11.40 -4.20 2.87
CA LEU A 188 -11.42 -4.08 1.41
C LEU A 188 -12.85 -4.19 0.84
N LEU A 189 -13.73 -4.93 1.51
CA LEU A 189 -15.14 -5.07 1.11
C LEU A 189 -15.91 -3.74 1.15
N GLN A 190 -15.51 -2.82 2.02
CA GLN A 190 -16.15 -1.52 2.18
C GLN A 190 -15.60 -0.47 1.20
N ARG A 191 -14.38 -0.68 0.71
CA ARG A 191 -13.63 0.30 -0.10
C ARG A 191 -13.71 -0.01 -1.61
N PHE A 192 -13.80 -1.27 -1.99
CA PHE A 192 -13.78 -1.67 -3.38
C PHE A 192 -15.11 -2.30 -3.81
N PRO A 193 -15.64 -1.94 -5.01
CA PRO A 193 -16.88 -2.53 -5.52
C PRO A 193 -16.69 -3.99 -5.92
N GLN A 194 -17.80 -4.70 -6.02
CA GLN A 194 -17.81 -6.15 -6.24
C GLN A 194 -17.05 -6.60 -7.50
N HIS A 195 -17.05 -5.81 -8.59
CA HIS A 195 -16.32 -6.19 -9.81
C HIS A 195 -14.80 -6.19 -9.61
N ILE A 196 -14.26 -5.26 -8.81
CA ILE A 196 -12.84 -5.21 -8.43
C ILE A 196 -12.48 -6.42 -7.56
N ILE A 197 -13.33 -6.73 -6.57
CA ILE A 197 -13.13 -7.91 -5.70
C ILE A 197 -13.23 -9.20 -6.50
N ALA A 198 -14.20 -9.32 -7.42
CA ALA A 198 -14.34 -10.48 -8.30
C ALA A 198 -13.07 -10.70 -9.16
N SER A 199 -12.56 -9.62 -9.77
CA SER A 199 -11.31 -9.67 -10.54
C SER A 199 -10.13 -10.10 -9.65
N TYR A 200 -9.99 -9.52 -8.43
CA TYR A 200 -8.94 -9.90 -7.48
C TYR A 200 -9.01 -11.38 -7.07
N LEU A 201 -10.22 -11.94 -6.92
CA LEU A 201 -10.45 -13.35 -6.58
C LEU A 201 -10.35 -14.29 -7.78
N GLY A 202 -10.20 -13.77 -9.00
CA GLY A 202 -10.20 -14.58 -10.22
C GLY A 202 -11.54 -15.26 -10.49
N VAL A 203 -12.66 -14.58 -10.19
CA VAL A 203 -14.01 -15.07 -10.46
C VAL A 203 -14.80 -14.01 -11.24
N ASN A 204 -15.84 -14.45 -11.97
CA ASN A 204 -16.72 -13.49 -12.61
C ASN A 204 -17.71 -12.86 -11.61
N LYS A 205 -18.26 -11.71 -11.96
CA LYS A 205 -19.17 -10.93 -11.12
C LYS A 205 -20.43 -11.70 -10.71
N ASP A 206 -20.97 -12.52 -11.61
CA ASP A 206 -22.20 -13.27 -11.36
C ASP A 206 -21.95 -14.40 -10.35
N THR A 207 -20.81 -15.09 -10.49
CA THR A 207 -20.35 -16.09 -9.51
C THR A 207 -20.19 -15.44 -8.15
N LEU A 208 -19.52 -14.29 -8.04
CA LEU A 208 -19.37 -13.59 -6.77
C LEU A 208 -20.71 -13.18 -6.16
N SER A 209 -21.64 -12.67 -6.97
CA SER A 209 -22.97 -12.28 -6.51
C SER A 209 -23.79 -13.47 -5.98
N ARG A 210 -23.65 -14.65 -6.60
CA ARG A 210 -24.26 -15.89 -6.13
C ARG A 210 -23.67 -16.33 -4.80
N VAL A 211 -22.34 -16.38 -4.69
CA VAL A 211 -21.64 -16.77 -3.46
C VAL A 211 -21.99 -15.85 -2.30
N LYS A 212 -22.01 -14.54 -2.54
CA LYS A 212 -22.39 -13.55 -1.54
C LYS A 212 -23.82 -13.79 -1.00
N ARG A 213 -24.80 -14.04 -1.89
CA ARG A 213 -26.17 -14.35 -1.48
C ARG A 213 -26.27 -15.61 -0.62
N GLN A 214 -25.49 -16.64 -0.93
CA GLN A 214 -25.45 -17.89 -0.15
C GLN A 214 -24.82 -17.68 1.22
N HIS A 215 -23.77 -16.88 1.32
CA HIS A 215 -23.08 -16.60 2.56
C HIS A 215 -23.92 -15.79 3.56
N TYR A 216 -24.67 -14.79 3.09
CA TYR A 216 -25.53 -13.95 3.95
C TYR A 216 -26.92 -14.53 4.24
N ARG A 217 -27.26 -15.69 3.69
CA ARG A 217 -28.50 -16.40 4.00
C ARG A 217 -28.36 -17.47 5.11
N LYS A 218 -27.12 -17.71 5.56
CA LYS A 218 -26.79 -18.54 6.73
C LYS A 218 -26.58 -17.66 7.96
#